data_4eab520f32919679f8036c2a4067b7e0
#
_entry.id   4eab520f32919679f8036c2a4067b7e0
#
_cell.length_a   1.000
_cell.length_b   1.000
_cell.length_c   1.000
_cell.angle_alpha   90.00
_cell.angle_beta   90.00
_cell.angle_gamma   90.00
#
_symmetry.space_group_name_H-M   'P 1'
#
loop_
_entity.id
_entity.type
_entity.pdbx_description
1 polymer ?
#
loop_
_entity_poly.entity_id
_entity_poly.type
_entity_poly.pdbx_seq_one_letter_code
_entity_poly.pdbx_strand_id
1 'polypeptide(L)'
;DIKSIPEDFYEINYNNDSWDEIDVPSNWQIKGYGIPQYTNLIYPWTGREDIKPPFAPVKINEAGCYVKYIDITKEQLNKKVLINFQGVESCFYLYVNGEIVGFSKDSFSPSEFDITDYLVEGKNKIGVKVYRWCDASWLEDQDFWRLSGIFRDVYLEIKNKTHIVDFR
;
A
#
# COMPACT_ATOMS: atom_id res chain seq x y z
N ASP A 1 -5.04 11.44 -9.85
CA ASP A 1 -3.82 11.90 -10.53
C ASP A 1 -2.67 11.95 -9.51
N ILE A 2 -1.53 11.36 -9.86
CA ILE A 2 -0.31 11.35 -9.01
C ILE A 2 0.09 12.78 -8.58
N LYS A 3 -0.15 13.77 -9.43
CA LYS A 3 0.23 15.18 -9.19
C LYS A 3 -0.65 15.89 -8.16
N SER A 4 -1.80 15.34 -7.81
CA SER A 4 -2.73 15.93 -6.84
C SER A 4 -2.64 15.29 -5.45
N ILE A 5 -1.72 14.36 -5.27
CA ILE A 5 -1.54 13.67 -4.00
C ILE A 5 -0.74 14.57 -3.05
N PRO A 6 -1.20 14.75 -1.80
CA PRO A 6 -0.40 15.42 -0.79
C PRO A 6 0.92 14.67 -0.58
N GLU A 7 2.03 15.36 -0.74
CA GLU A 7 3.35 14.75 -0.58
C GLU A 7 3.68 14.43 0.88
N ASP A 8 3.02 15.12 1.80
CA ASP A 8 3.22 15.09 3.25
C ASP A 8 2.13 14.34 4.03
N PHE A 9 1.23 13.62 3.35
CA PHE A 9 0.07 12.96 3.98
C PHE A 9 0.44 12.02 5.13
N TYR A 10 1.64 11.48 5.10
CA TYR A 10 2.16 10.54 6.10
C TYR A 10 2.73 11.24 7.34
N GLU A 11 2.96 12.54 7.29
CA GLU A 11 3.46 13.31 8.42
C GLU A 11 2.48 13.24 9.60
N ILE A 12 3.03 13.21 10.83
CA ILE A 12 2.24 13.05 12.06
C ILE A 12 1.18 14.14 12.17
N ASN A 13 1.55 15.39 11.83
CA ASN A 13 0.69 16.55 11.98
C ASN A 13 -0.21 16.82 10.75
N TYR A 14 -0.13 16.00 9.71
CA TYR A 14 -1.00 16.18 8.54
C TYR A 14 -2.45 15.89 8.93
N ASN A 15 -3.34 16.87 8.67
CA ASN A 15 -4.77 16.72 8.93
C ASN A 15 -5.47 15.99 7.80
N ASN A 16 -6.02 14.84 8.09
CA ASN A 16 -6.81 14.01 7.17
C ASN A 16 -8.30 13.91 7.57
N ASP A 17 -8.81 14.82 8.42
CA ASP A 17 -10.21 14.79 8.91
C ASP A 17 -11.25 14.92 7.79
N SER A 18 -10.87 15.53 6.65
CA SER A 18 -11.74 15.69 5.48
C SER A 18 -11.68 14.50 4.51
N TRP A 19 -10.90 13.48 4.81
CA TRP A 19 -10.78 12.30 3.95
C TRP A 19 -11.97 11.36 4.14
N ASP A 20 -12.34 10.70 3.05
CA ASP A 20 -13.33 9.64 3.12
C ASP A 20 -12.79 8.41 3.82
N GLU A 21 -13.68 7.66 4.45
CA GLU A 21 -13.35 6.34 4.99
C GLU A 21 -13.59 5.26 3.92
N ILE A 22 -12.67 4.32 3.83
CA ILE A 22 -12.75 3.19 2.91
C ILE A 22 -12.48 1.89 3.66
N ASP A 23 -13.30 0.86 3.41
CA ASP A 23 -13.06 -0.46 3.97
C ASP A 23 -11.81 -1.09 3.33
N VAL A 24 -11.00 -1.74 4.16
CA VAL A 24 -9.91 -2.62 3.75
C VAL A 24 -10.19 -4.00 4.35
N PRO A 25 -10.19 -5.07 3.53
CA PRO A 25 -9.77 -5.14 2.12
C PRO A 25 -10.81 -4.61 1.13
N SER A 26 -10.36 -3.87 0.13
CA SER A 26 -11.17 -3.53 -1.05
C SER A 26 -10.32 -2.94 -2.19
N ASN A 27 -10.84 -3.03 -3.41
CA ASN A 27 -10.33 -2.23 -4.52
C ASN A 27 -11.03 -0.87 -4.50
N TRP A 28 -10.28 0.23 -4.65
CA TRP A 28 -10.88 1.57 -4.56
C TRP A 28 -11.89 1.88 -5.67
N GLN A 29 -11.75 1.25 -6.86
CA GLN A 29 -12.70 1.45 -7.96
C GLN A 29 -14.10 0.91 -7.63
N ILE A 30 -14.19 -0.17 -6.85
CA ILE A 30 -15.49 -0.72 -6.40
C ILE A 30 -16.14 0.21 -5.37
N LYS A 31 -15.33 1.00 -4.66
CA LYS A 31 -15.80 2.01 -3.70
C LYS A 31 -16.09 3.37 -4.33
N GLY A 32 -16.00 3.47 -5.67
CA GLY A 32 -16.36 4.70 -6.41
C GLY A 32 -15.18 5.63 -6.72
N TYR A 33 -13.94 5.20 -6.45
CA TYR A 33 -12.75 5.99 -6.74
C TYR A 33 -12.06 5.50 -8.01
N GLY A 34 -11.89 6.39 -8.99
CA GLY A 34 -11.33 6.02 -10.28
C GLY A 34 -12.30 5.20 -11.15
N ILE A 35 -11.78 4.59 -12.20
CA ILE A 35 -12.58 3.85 -13.19
C ILE A 35 -12.01 2.44 -13.34
N PRO A 36 -12.83 1.39 -13.17
CA PRO A 36 -12.45 0.03 -13.53
C PRO A 36 -12.12 -0.03 -15.02
N GLN A 37 -11.06 -0.73 -15.37
CA GLN A 37 -10.65 -0.91 -16.76
C GLN A 37 -10.45 -2.40 -17.04
N TYR A 38 -10.99 -2.88 -18.14
CA TYR A 38 -10.73 -4.23 -18.64
C TYR A 38 -9.86 -4.16 -19.89
N THR A 39 -8.80 -4.95 -19.91
CA THR A 39 -7.97 -5.18 -21.10
C THR A 39 -7.46 -6.61 -21.11
N ASN A 40 -7.41 -7.24 -22.29
CA ASN A 40 -6.91 -8.61 -22.43
C ASN A 40 -5.77 -8.73 -23.47
N LEU A 41 -5.78 -7.93 -24.52
CA LEU A 41 -4.81 -8.04 -25.64
C LEU A 41 -3.77 -6.93 -25.66
N ILE A 42 -4.00 -5.86 -24.93
CA ILE A 42 -3.12 -4.69 -24.89
C ILE A 42 -2.90 -4.24 -23.47
N TYR A 43 -1.77 -3.60 -23.21
CA TYR A 43 -1.54 -2.97 -21.92
C TYR A 43 -2.52 -1.82 -21.67
N PRO A 44 -2.93 -1.59 -20.41
CA PRO A 44 -3.91 -0.56 -20.06
C PRO A 44 -3.56 0.86 -20.50
N TRP A 45 -2.29 1.13 -20.73
CA TRP A 45 -1.78 2.43 -21.19
C TRP A 45 -1.54 2.53 -22.70
N THR A 46 -1.72 1.43 -23.47
CA THR A 46 -1.53 1.43 -24.93
C THR A 46 -2.44 2.46 -25.60
N GLY A 47 -1.84 3.31 -26.44
CA GLY A 47 -2.54 4.41 -27.12
C GLY A 47 -2.80 5.65 -26.25
N ARG A 48 -2.45 5.61 -24.97
CA ARG A 48 -2.59 6.74 -24.02
C ARG A 48 -1.24 7.33 -23.64
N GLU A 49 -0.26 6.47 -23.42
CA GLU A 49 1.11 6.85 -23.08
C GLU A 49 2.08 5.90 -23.78
N ASP A 50 3.00 6.46 -24.60
CA ASP A 50 4.01 5.66 -25.31
C ASP A 50 5.21 5.43 -24.38
N ILE A 51 5.20 4.30 -23.69
CA ILE A 51 6.24 3.86 -22.78
C ILE A 51 6.66 2.43 -23.08
N LYS A 52 7.86 2.09 -22.66
CA LYS A 52 8.44 0.74 -22.78
C LYS A 52 8.95 0.26 -21.43
N PRO A 53 9.02 -1.06 -21.22
CA PRO A 53 9.63 -1.59 -20.01
C PRO A 53 11.04 -1.01 -19.79
N PRO A 54 11.47 -0.71 -18.58
CA PRO A 54 10.76 -0.93 -17.30
C PRO A 54 9.93 0.29 -16.83
N PHE A 55 9.65 1.27 -17.66
CA PHE A 55 8.99 2.51 -17.24
C PHE A 55 7.49 2.30 -16.98
N ALA A 56 7.01 2.80 -15.86
CA ALA A 56 5.58 2.83 -15.56
C ALA A 56 4.91 4.09 -16.15
N PRO A 57 3.59 4.05 -16.43
CA PRO A 57 2.83 5.23 -16.82
C PRO A 57 2.98 6.35 -15.76
N VAL A 58 3.03 7.59 -16.22
CA VAL A 58 3.12 8.77 -15.35
C VAL A 58 1.92 9.70 -15.55
N LYS A 59 1.45 9.84 -16.79
CA LYS A 59 0.37 10.78 -17.14
C LYS A 59 -1.01 10.26 -16.73
N ILE A 60 -1.18 8.95 -16.75
CA ILE A 60 -2.46 8.29 -16.48
C ILE A 60 -2.43 7.44 -15.21
N ASN A 61 -1.33 7.48 -14.47
CA ASN A 61 -1.21 6.74 -13.22
C ASN A 61 -2.03 7.43 -12.12
N GLU A 62 -2.73 6.63 -11.35
CA GLU A 62 -3.48 7.04 -10.17
C GLU A 62 -2.75 6.54 -8.93
N ALA A 63 -2.95 7.22 -7.81
CA ALA A 63 -2.50 6.68 -6.54
C ALA A 63 -3.50 7.00 -5.44
N GLY A 64 -3.62 6.08 -4.48
CA GLY A 64 -4.43 6.22 -3.28
C GLY A 64 -3.56 6.36 -2.05
N CYS A 65 -3.85 7.34 -1.21
CA CYS A 65 -3.23 7.48 0.09
C CYS A 65 -4.18 6.97 1.17
N TYR A 66 -3.69 6.06 2.00
CA TYR A 66 -4.43 5.50 3.12
C TYR A 66 -3.78 5.93 4.42
N VAL A 67 -4.59 6.23 5.41
CA VAL A 67 -4.14 6.52 6.77
C VAL A 67 -4.93 5.65 7.75
N LYS A 68 -4.24 5.01 8.66
CA LYS A 68 -4.82 4.27 9.78
C LYS A 68 -4.09 4.62 11.07
N TYR A 69 -4.84 4.87 12.11
CA TYR A 69 -4.29 5.02 13.45
C TYR A 69 -4.44 3.72 14.22
N ILE A 70 -3.37 3.35 14.92
CA ILE A 70 -3.32 2.18 15.78
C ILE A 70 -2.78 2.59 17.16
N ASP A 71 -3.23 1.92 18.20
CA ASP A 71 -2.72 2.12 19.57
C ASP A 71 -1.79 0.98 19.93
N ILE A 72 -0.59 1.33 20.40
CA ILE A 72 0.44 0.37 20.82
C ILE A 72 0.68 0.54 22.32
N THR A 73 0.58 -0.57 23.05
CA THR A 73 0.82 -0.58 24.49
C THR A 73 2.32 -0.65 24.80
N LYS A 74 2.70 -0.23 26.01
CA LYS A 74 4.06 -0.35 26.51
C LYS A 74 4.58 -1.81 26.49
N GLU A 75 3.70 -2.78 26.73
CA GLU A 75 4.07 -4.21 26.63
C GLU A 75 4.43 -4.60 25.19
N GLN A 76 3.65 -4.12 24.21
CA GLN A 76 3.86 -4.42 22.79
C GLN A 76 5.15 -3.79 22.25
N LEU A 77 5.56 -2.60 22.76
CA LEU A 77 6.85 -1.98 22.40
C LEU A 77 8.07 -2.83 22.79
N ASN A 78 7.93 -3.74 23.75
CA ASN A 78 9.00 -4.65 24.13
C ASN A 78 9.08 -5.91 23.24
N LYS A 79 8.17 -6.02 22.28
CA LYS A 79 8.06 -7.14 21.35
C LYS A 79 8.51 -6.74 19.94
N LYS A 80 8.59 -7.69 19.05
CA LYS A 80 8.72 -7.46 17.61
C LYS A 80 7.34 -7.26 17.04
N VAL A 81 7.13 -6.19 16.28
CA VAL A 81 5.86 -5.86 15.64
C VAL A 81 6.06 -5.83 14.14
N LEU A 82 5.37 -6.72 13.45
CA LEU A 82 5.37 -6.82 12.00
C LEU A 82 4.02 -6.38 11.47
N ILE A 83 4.00 -5.62 10.38
CA ILE A 83 2.78 -5.35 9.61
C ILE A 83 2.80 -6.18 8.34
N ASN A 84 1.70 -6.88 8.08
CA ASN A 84 1.54 -7.78 6.95
C ASN A 84 0.45 -7.28 6.02
N PHE A 85 0.79 -7.10 4.74
CA PHE A 85 -0.15 -6.83 3.64
C PHE A 85 -0.28 -8.09 2.80
N GLN A 86 -1.45 -8.69 2.76
CA GLN A 86 -1.67 -9.95 2.04
C GLN A 86 -1.86 -9.78 0.53
N GLY A 87 -2.09 -8.55 0.07
CA GLY A 87 -2.15 -8.21 -1.35
C GLY A 87 -2.49 -6.73 -1.54
N VAL A 88 -1.65 -6.06 -2.33
CA VAL A 88 -1.81 -4.64 -2.69
C VAL A 88 -1.46 -4.46 -4.16
N GLU A 89 -2.39 -4.00 -4.96
CA GLU A 89 -2.19 -3.79 -6.40
C GLU A 89 -1.99 -2.29 -6.70
N SER A 90 -0.86 -1.89 -7.35
CA SER A 90 0.24 -2.72 -7.87
C SER A 90 1.53 -2.59 -7.06
N CYS A 91 1.83 -1.43 -6.50
CA CYS A 91 2.97 -1.22 -5.60
C CYS A 91 2.64 -0.15 -4.57
N PHE A 92 3.38 -0.15 -3.47
CA PHE A 92 3.13 0.82 -2.40
C PHE A 92 4.36 1.17 -1.58
N TYR A 93 4.30 2.35 -0.99
CA TYR A 93 5.19 2.78 0.08
C TYR A 93 4.45 2.71 1.42
N LEU A 94 5.16 2.23 2.43
CA LEU A 94 4.70 2.19 3.82
C LEU A 94 5.44 3.27 4.62
N TYR A 95 4.66 4.00 5.41
CA TYR A 95 5.14 5.01 6.36
C TYR A 95 4.58 4.73 7.75
N VAL A 96 5.38 4.97 8.77
CA VAL A 96 4.96 4.92 10.18
C VAL A 96 5.46 6.16 10.89
N ASN A 97 4.55 6.90 11.52
CA ASN A 97 4.87 8.10 12.29
C ASN A 97 5.72 9.14 11.55
N GLY A 98 5.49 9.33 10.25
CA GLY A 98 6.22 10.28 9.42
C GLY A 98 7.48 9.73 8.75
N GLU A 99 7.91 8.53 9.10
CA GLU A 99 9.10 7.90 8.55
C GLU A 99 8.76 6.86 7.48
N ILE A 100 9.55 6.79 6.42
CA ILE A 100 9.43 5.73 5.42
C ILE A 100 9.99 4.42 5.97
N VAL A 101 9.15 3.39 5.98
CA VAL A 101 9.53 2.03 6.41
C VAL A 101 10.04 1.20 5.24
N GLY A 102 9.33 1.27 4.10
CA GLY A 102 9.72 0.47 2.95
C GLY A 102 8.80 0.62 1.75
N PHE A 103 9.12 -0.18 0.74
CA PHE A 103 8.42 -0.26 -0.54
C PHE A 103 8.19 -1.72 -0.90
N SER A 104 7.05 -2.01 -1.49
CA SER A 104 6.77 -3.33 -2.09
C SER A 104 6.08 -3.19 -3.43
N LYS A 105 6.36 -4.14 -4.29
CA LYS A 105 5.69 -4.44 -5.55
C LYS A 105 5.58 -5.96 -5.65
N ASP A 106 4.70 -6.50 -6.39
CA ASP A 106 4.18 -7.86 -6.43
C ASP A 106 2.81 -7.89 -5.76
N SER A 107 1.81 -7.67 -6.60
CA SER A 107 0.44 -7.44 -6.14
C SER A 107 -0.16 -8.62 -5.37
N PHE A 108 0.27 -9.84 -5.69
CA PHE A 108 -0.42 -11.06 -5.29
C PHE A 108 0.30 -11.86 -4.19
N SER A 109 1.53 -11.48 -3.87
CA SER A 109 2.31 -12.05 -2.77
C SER A 109 2.21 -11.20 -1.51
N PRO A 110 2.22 -11.80 -0.31
CA PRO A 110 2.27 -11.07 0.94
C PRO A 110 3.54 -10.24 1.09
N SER A 111 3.41 -9.05 1.67
CA SER A 111 4.52 -8.17 2.03
C SER A 111 4.54 -7.95 3.53
N GLU A 112 5.66 -8.25 4.17
CA GLU A 112 5.86 -8.09 5.60
C GLU A 112 6.92 -7.02 5.87
N PHE A 113 6.65 -6.13 6.82
CA PHE A 113 7.58 -5.10 7.27
C PHE A 113 7.73 -5.12 8.77
N ASP A 114 8.96 -5.05 9.25
CA ASP A 114 9.25 -4.83 10.66
C ASP A 114 9.10 -3.34 10.98
N ILE A 115 8.10 -3.02 11.79
CA ILE A 115 7.80 -1.64 12.17
C ILE A 115 8.19 -1.34 13.63
N THR A 116 8.86 -2.26 14.29
CA THR A 116 9.16 -2.20 15.73
C THR A 116 9.80 -0.87 16.14
N ASP A 117 10.82 -0.45 15.41
CA ASP A 117 11.64 0.73 15.75
C ASP A 117 10.96 2.07 15.42
N TYR A 118 9.85 2.03 14.67
CA TYR A 118 9.08 3.21 14.27
C TYR A 118 7.91 3.52 15.22
N LEU A 119 7.60 2.60 16.16
CA LEU A 119 6.44 2.71 17.04
C LEU A 119 6.75 3.46 18.33
N VAL A 120 5.73 4.15 18.83
CA VAL A 120 5.71 4.79 20.14
C VAL A 120 4.56 4.25 20.99
N GLU A 121 4.60 4.43 22.32
CA GLU A 121 3.48 4.12 23.19
C GLU A 121 2.27 5.01 22.87
N GLY A 122 1.08 4.41 22.78
CA GLY A 122 -0.16 5.10 22.41
C GLY A 122 -0.40 5.14 20.92
N LYS A 123 -0.91 6.26 20.43
CA LYS A 123 -1.39 6.43 19.06
C LYS A 123 -0.24 6.53 18.06
N ASN A 124 -0.26 5.65 17.06
CA ASN A 124 0.69 5.64 15.93
C ASN A 124 -0.07 5.82 14.62
N LYS A 125 0.52 6.55 13.68
CA LYS A 125 -0.02 6.79 12.34
C LYS A 125 0.64 5.86 11.33
N ILE A 126 -0.15 5.04 10.66
CA ILE A 126 0.28 4.22 9.51
C ILE A 126 -0.19 4.93 8.24
N GLY A 127 0.73 5.25 7.36
CA GLY A 127 0.46 5.81 6.04
C GLY A 127 0.83 4.81 4.95
N VAL A 128 -0.04 4.63 3.95
CA VAL A 128 0.24 3.76 2.80
C VAL A 128 -0.07 4.53 1.52
N LYS A 129 0.89 4.63 0.60
CA LYS A 129 0.72 5.23 -0.71
C LYS A 129 0.77 4.14 -1.77
N VAL A 130 -0.38 3.81 -2.33
CA VAL A 130 -0.53 2.77 -3.35
C VAL A 130 -0.60 3.41 -4.72
N TYR A 131 0.17 2.91 -5.67
CA TYR A 131 0.13 3.31 -7.08
C TYR A 131 -0.61 2.28 -7.90
N ARG A 132 -1.41 2.76 -8.87
CA ARG A 132 -2.16 1.90 -9.79
C ARG A 132 -1.25 1.11 -10.71
N TRP A 133 -0.16 1.72 -11.17
CA TRP A 133 0.80 1.14 -12.10
C TRP A 133 2.23 1.29 -11.59
N CYS A 134 3.04 0.27 -11.78
CA CYS A 134 4.48 0.28 -11.56
C CYS A 134 5.19 -0.52 -12.67
N ASP A 135 6.48 -0.66 -12.57
CA ASP A 135 7.27 -1.46 -13.51
C ASP A 135 6.87 -2.95 -13.49
N ALA A 136 6.47 -3.50 -12.33
CA ALA A 136 5.98 -4.86 -12.22
C ALA A 136 4.68 -5.09 -13.00
N SER A 137 3.89 -4.04 -13.27
CA SER A 137 2.65 -4.14 -14.02
C SER A 137 2.84 -4.64 -15.46
N TRP A 138 4.06 -4.57 -16.02
CA TRP A 138 4.40 -5.21 -17.27
C TRP A 138 4.41 -6.74 -17.21
N LEU A 139 4.79 -7.30 -16.06
CA LEU A 139 4.89 -8.74 -15.82
C LEU A 139 3.58 -9.33 -15.28
N GLU A 140 2.83 -8.52 -14.54
CA GLU A 140 1.56 -8.91 -13.94
C GLU A 140 0.37 -8.76 -14.89
N ASP A 141 0.64 -8.39 -16.16
CA ASP A 141 -0.40 -8.18 -17.15
C ASP A 141 -1.06 -9.49 -17.57
N GLN A 142 -2.35 -9.62 -17.27
CA GLN A 142 -3.18 -10.78 -17.53
C GLN A 142 -4.54 -10.35 -18.09
N ASP A 143 -5.33 -11.31 -18.57
CA ASP A 143 -6.71 -11.09 -19.00
C ASP A 143 -7.64 -10.96 -17.78
N PHE A 144 -7.72 -9.75 -17.21
CA PHE A 144 -8.55 -9.47 -16.05
C PHE A 144 -8.86 -7.97 -15.91
N TRP A 145 -9.75 -7.65 -14.97
CA TRP A 145 -10.05 -6.27 -14.60
C TRP A 145 -8.85 -5.60 -13.92
N ARG A 146 -8.54 -4.40 -14.35
CA ARG A 146 -7.49 -3.56 -13.77
C ARG A 146 -8.07 -2.75 -12.60
N LEU A 147 -7.99 -3.34 -11.46
CA LEU A 147 -8.37 -2.75 -10.19
C LEU A 147 -7.12 -2.38 -9.39
N SER A 148 -7.27 -1.70 -8.27
CA SER A 148 -6.13 -1.27 -7.47
C SER A 148 -6.54 -1.05 -6.01
N GLY A 149 -5.56 -0.99 -5.14
CA GLY A 149 -5.78 -0.76 -3.72
C GLY A 149 -5.32 -1.91 -2.84
N ILE A 150 -5.66 -1.84 -1.58
CA ILE A 150 -5.36 -2.88 -0.58
C ILE A 150 -6.52 -3.89 -0.62
N PHE A 151 -6.40 -4.91 -1.46
CA PHE A 151 -7.51 -5.82 -1.79
C PHE A 151 -7.54 -7.11 -0.97
N ARG A 152 -6.55 -7.32 -0.11
CA ARG A 152 -6.51 -8.39 0.90
C ARG A 152 -6.24 -7.82 2.28
N ASP A 153 -6.32 -8.68 3.27
CA ASP A 153 -6.18 -8.31 4.68
C ASP A 153 -4.86 -7.62 5.01
N VAL A 154 -4.93 -6.69 5.96
CA VAL A 154 -3.76 -6.09 6.61
C VAL A 154 -3.88 -6.35 8.11
N TYR A 155 -2.82 -6.89 8.71
CA TYR A 155 -2.80 -7.17 10.14
C TYR A 155 -1.43 -6.94 10.77
N LEU A 156 -1.43 -6.76 12.09
CA LEU A 156 -0.21 -6.73 12.88
C LEU A 156 0.06 -8.12 13.45
N GLU A 157 1.30 -8.53 13.37
CA GLU A 157 1.80 -9.71 14.06
C GLU A 157 2.78 -9.28 15.16
N ILE A 158 2.44 -9.62 16.40
CA ILE A 158 3.23 -9.23 17.58
C ILE A 158 3.89 -10.47 18.17
N LYS A 159 5.20 -10.55 18.05
CA LYS A 159 6.02 -11.70 18.47
C LYS A 159 6.95 -11.32 19.63
N ASN A 160 7.29 -12.28 20.45
CA ASN A 160 8.41 -12.10 21.38
C ASN A 160 9.71 -11.87 20.59
N LYS A 161 10.64 -11.07 21.11
CA LYS A 161 11.94 -10.82 20.44
C LYS A 161 12.69 -12.11 20.13
N THR A 162 12.58 -13.10 21.05
CA THR A 162 13.08 -14.45 20.80
C THR A 162 11.91 -15.35 20.45
N HIS A 163 11.88 -15.83 19.23
CA HIS A 163 10.84 -16.70 18.70
C HIS A 163 11.40 -17.61 17.61
N ILE A 164 10.70 -18.70 17.31
CA ILE A 164 11.01 -19.54 16.17
C ILE A 164 10.51 -18.85 14.90
N VAL A 165 11.41 -18.57 13.96
CA VAL A 165 11.08 -17.91 12.70
C VAL A 165 10.51 -18.91 11.68
N ASP A 166 11.13 -20.10 11.63
CA ASP A 166 10.73 -21.19 10.73
C ASP A 166 11.20 -22.53 11.29
N PHE A 167 10.58 -23.59 10.84
CA PHE A 167 11.01 -24.96 11.16
C PHE A 167 10.78 -25.89 9.95
N ARG A 168 11.59 -26.91 9.84
CA ARG A 168 11.48 -27.96 8.82
C ARG A 168 11.49 -29.33 9.45
#